data_21d80b4dc6977b62e7a28087a7232181
#
_entry.id   21d80b4dc6977b62e7a28087a7232181
#
_cell.length_a   1.000
_cell.length_b   1.000
_cell.length_c   1.000
_cell.angle_alpha   90.00
_cell.angle_beta   90.00
_cell.angle_gamma   90.00
#
_symmetry.space_group_name_H-M   'P 1'
#
loop_
_entity.id
_entity.type
_entity.pdbx_description
1 polymer ?
#
loop_
_entity_poly.entity_id
_entity_poly.type
_entity_poly.pdbx_seq_one_letter_code
_entity_poly.pdbx_strand_id
1 'polypeptide(L)'
;MGLYNITIGEYLKRTCKKFPNDVAIQSLEMPEGISWSELDKITDDIAKGMIVLGLKKGDNLVLWGSNKKEWVYIFLAASKIGVCTVTLNTNYLLEEVEKILEVADAKAIAFMESFYNTNYVDIIEKAKERYDKGICKIPQIIEYFIYFGEKNRPEYTGIDNLILLGKSLKEETFNLICNDVKPDEVVNIQFTSGTTSSPKGVMLTHYSLINNSFITGEALGVTNKDKLCLVVPFFHCFGLSVGILLSVGRGCSMVLVESYKIAPLINTIKTFKCTILHGVPTMFCRVLEDDSMDINDFKTIRTGILAGANATDELLDGIIEKMNIRDIQIAYGQTEASPGCTQTLKTDSIDKKYNSVGKPLPFVEMKLLIWILKNSYQ
;
A
#
# COMPACT_ATOMS: atom_id res chain seq x y z
N MET A 1 -24.66 -5.58 -6.03
CA MET A 1 -23.33 -5.65 -5.39
C MET A 1 -23.48 -5.15 -3.97
N GLY A 2 -23.08 -5.89 -2.93
CA GLY A 2 -23.13 -5.45 -1.53
C GLY A 2 -21.74 -5.06 -1.04
N LEU A 3 -21.68 -4.17 -0.03
CA LEU A 3 -20.44 -3.83 0.65
C LEU A 3 -20.04 -4.94 1.63
N TYR A 4 -18.74 -5.13 1.80
CA TYR A 4 -18.18 -6.04 2.79
C TYR A 4 -18.15 -5.39 4.17
N ASN A 5 -18.67 -6.07 5.18
CA ASN A 5 -18.54 -5.68 6.58
C ASN A 5 -17.67 -6.71 7.30
N ILE A 6 -16.39 -6.72 6.96
CA ILE A 6 -15.38 -7.66 7.45
C ILE A 6 -14.05 -6.96 7.69
N THR A 7 -13.16 -7.62 8.44
CA THR A 7 -11.78 -7.15 8.65
C THR A 7 -10.85 -7.55 7.50
N ILE A 8 -9.67 -6.92 7.40
CA ILE A 8 -8.64 -7.28 6.40
C ILE A 8 -8.15 -8.72 6.64
N GLY A 9 -8.05 -9.16 7.89
CA GLY A 9 -7.72 -10.56 8.20
C GLY A 9 -8.74 -11.54 7.63
N GLU A 10 -10.04 -11.27 7.80
CA GLU A 10 -11.12 -12.08 7.21
C GLU A 10 -11.12 -12.01 5.68
N TYR A 11 -10.78 -10.83 5.11
CA TYR A 11 -10.70 -10.64 3.67
C TYR A 11 -9.60 -11.50 3.05
N LEU A 12 -8.43 -11.56 3.69
CA LEU A 12 -7.33 -12.44 3.31
C LEU A 12 -7.75 -13.92 3.42
N LYS A 13 -8.33 -14.33 4.55
CA LYS A 13 -8.80 -15.73 4.77
C LYS A 13 -9.80 -16.18 3.72
N ARG A 14 -10.70 -15.31 3.25
CA ARG A 14 -11.62 -15.61 2.15
C ARG A 14 -10.90 -15.92 0.85
N THR A 15 -9.89 -15.14 0.52
CA THR A 15 -9.07 -15.34 -0.68
C THR A 15 -8.27 -16.63 -0.60
N CYS A 16 -7.64 -16.89 0.55
CA CYS A 16 -6.90 -18.13 0.80
C CYS A 16 -7.80 -19.37 0.68
N LYS A 17 -9.02 -19.29 1.17
CA LYS A 17 -10.00 -20.39 1.02
C LYS A 17 -10.39 -20.63 -0.43
N LYS A 18 -10.46 -19.58 -1.25
CA LYS A 18 -10.91 -19.67 -2.65
C LYS A 18 -9.78 -20.04 -3.61
N PHE A 19 -8.56 -19.56 -3.34
CA PHE A 19 -7.40 -19.67 -4.22
C PHE A 19 -6.13 -20.11 -3.46
N PRO A 20 -6.18 -21.20 -2.67
CA PRO A 20 -5.12 -21.55 -1.71
C PRO A 20 -3.73 -21.69 -2.33
N ASN A 21 -3.67 -22.24 -3.54
CA ASN A 21 -2.43 -22.59 -4.22
C ASN A 21 -2.02 -21.57 -5.31
N ASP A 22 -2.85 -20.56 -5.58
CA ASP A 22 -2.50 -19.51 -6.53
C ASP A 22 -1.40 -18.63 -5.91
N VAL A 23 -0.50 -18.11 -6.75
CA VAL A 23 0.59 -17.24 -6.30
C VAL A 23 0.04 -15.92 -5.80
N ALA A 24 0.33 -15.58 -4.55
CA ALA A 24 -0.05 -14.32 -3.92
C ALA A 24 0.99 -13.22 -4.17
N ILE A 25 2.25 -13.53 -3.91
CA ILE A 25 3.38 -12.58 -4.02
C ILE A 25 4.51 -13.24 -4.78
N GLN A 26 5.13 -12.49 -5.71
CA GLN A 26 6.37 -12.85 -6.39
C GLN A 26 7.19 -11.61 -6.74
N SER A 27 8.49 -11.78 -6.96
CA SER A 27 9.41 -10.72 -7.38
C SER A 27 10.58 -11.33 -8.15
N LEU A 28 11.43 -10.49 -8.76
CA LEU A 28 12.65 -10.98 -9.41
C LEU A 28 13.61 -11.71 -8.43
N GLU A 29 13.59 -11.34 -7.15
CA GLU A 29 14.37 -11.96 -6.07
C GLU A 29 13.71 -13.24 -5.53
N MET A 30 12.42 -13.41 -5.79
CA MET A 30 11.62 -14.56 -5.38
C MET A 30 10.72 -15.00 -6.54
N PRO A 31 11.28 -15.56 -7.62
CA PRO A 31 10.54 -15.87 -8.85
C PRO A 31 9.48 -16.95 -8.68
N GLU A 32 9.71 -17.93 -7.81
CA GLU A 32 8.70 -18.97 -7.48
C GLU A 32 7.49 -18.38 -6.74
N GLY A 33 7.71 -17.29 -6.01
CA GLY A 33 6.69 -16.64 -5.22
C GLY A 33 6.24 -17.45 -4.02
N ILE A 34 5.17 -16.95 -3.37
CA ILE A 34 4.44 -17.66 -2.32
C ILE A 34 2.96 -17.71 -2.68
N SER A 35 2.30 -18.76 -2.26
CA SER A 35 0.86 -18.93 -2.44
C SER A 35 0.05 -18.10 -1.43
N TRP A 36 -1.26 -17.96 -1.68
CA TRP A 36 -2.17 -17.32 -0.73
C TRP A 36 -2.19 -18.03 0.63
N SER A 37 -2.13 -19.39 0.64
CA SER A 37 -2.06 -20.17 1.88
C SER A 37 -0.78 -19.91 2.66
N GLU A 38 0.36 -19.81 2.00
CA GLU A 38 1.64 -19.49 2.63
C GLU A 38 1.65 -18.06 3.17
N LEU A 39 1.11 -17.10 2.42
CA LEU A 39 0.98 -15.72 2.87
C LEU A 39 0.12 -15.62 4.15
N ASP A 40 -1.03 -16.32 4.20
CA ASP A 40 -1.89 -16.32 5.38
C ASP A 40 -1.16 -16.90 6.60
N LYS A 41 -0.47 -18.03 6.40
CA LYS A 41 0.31 -18.69 7.46
C LYS A 41 1.46 -17.79 7.96
N ILE A 42 2.25 -17.20 7.06
CA ILE A 42 3.37 -16.31 7.42
C ILE A 42 2.84 -15.12 8.23
N THR A 43 1.73 -14.54 7.80
CA THR A 43 1.14 -13.38 8.49
C THR A 43 0.48 -13.75 9.81
N ASP A 44 -0.04 -14.97 9.98
CA ASP A 44 -0.49 -15.48 11.28
C ASP A 44 0.70 -15.68 12.23
N ASP A 45 1.80 -16.27 11.78
CA ASP A 45 2.99 -16.50 12.59
C ASP A 45 3.63 -15.17 13.05
N ILE A 46 3.70 -14.17 12.17
CA ILE A 46 4.20 -12.83 12.52
C ILE A 46 3.23 -12.13 13.50
N ALA A 47 1.92 -12.22 13.27
CA ALA A 47 0.92 -11.62 14.15
C ALA A 47 0.98 -12.20 15.57
N LYS A 48 1.13 -13.53 15.70
CA LYS A 48 1.38 -14.21 16.98
C LYS A 48 2.65 -13.68 17.64
N GLY A 49 3.72 -13.49 16.85
CA GLY A 49 4.97 -12.90 17.35
C GLY A 49 4.79 -11.48 17.87
N MET A 50 4.02 -10.66 17.17
CA MET A 50 3.69 -9.29 17.61
C MET A 50 2.92 -9.29 18.94
N ILE A 51 1.98 -10.22 19.12
CA ILE A 51 1.24 -10.37 20.39
C ILE A 51 2.19 -10.74 21.54
N VAL A 52 3.06 -11.74 21.32
CA VAL A 52 4.04 -12.19 22.33
C VAL A 52 5.05 -11.09 22.64
N LEU A 53 5.44 -10.29 21.66
CA LEU A 53 6.30 -9.12 21.83
C LEU A 53 5.65 -8.06 22.73
N GLY A 54 4.31 -8.00 22.77
CA GLY A 54 3.56 -7.07 23.63
C GLY A 54 2.65 -6.09 22.89
N LEU A 55 2.54 -6.20 21.56
CA LEU A 55 1.59 -5.43 20.78
C LEU A 55 0.17 -5.96 20.96
N LYS A 56 -0.78 -5.05 21.03
CA LYS A 56 -2.20 -5.36 21.22
C LYS A 56 -3.08 -4.46 20.36
N LYS A 57 -4.33 -4.82 20.23
CA LYS A 57 -5.37 -4.06 19.57
C LYS A 57 -5.37 -2.61 20.03
N GLY A 58 -5.40 -1.69 19.07
CA GLY A 58 -5.37 -0.24 19.29
C GLY A 58 -3.97 0.36 19.40
N ASP A 59 -2.90 -0.44 19.51
CA ASP A 59 -1.53 0.07 19.44
C ASP A 59 -1.19 0.53 18.02
N ASN A 60 -0.37 1.58 17.89
CA ASN A 60 0.13 2.07 16.63
C ASN A 60 1.53 1.51 16.34
N LEU A 61 1.69 0.90 15.16
CA LEU A 61 2.94 0.41 14.60
C LEU A 61 3.34 1.27 13.40
N VAL A 62 4.41 2.04 13.54
CA VAL A 62 4.98 2.74 12.39
C VAL A 62 5.61 1.73 11.44
N LEU A 63 5.27 1.81 10.14
CA LEU A 63 5.79 0.92 9.10
C LEU A 63 6.53 1.75 8.04
N TRP A 64 7.85 1.56 7.97
CA TRP A 64 8.74 2.38 7.16
C TRP A 64 9.66 1.55 6.28
N GLY A 65 9.37 1.52 5.00
CA GLY A 65 10.14 0.76 4.03
C GLY A 65 9.61 0.86 2.60
N SER A 66 10.38 0.29 1.68
CA SER A 66 10.04 0.18 0.26
C SER A 66 9.06 -0.98 -0.01
N ASN A 67 8.76 -1.21 -1.29
CA ASN A 67 7.83 -2.25 -1.73
C ASN A 67 8.41 -3.68 -1.59
N LYS A 68 8.75 -4.07 -0.36
CA LYS A 68 9.22 -5.43 -0.03
C LYS A 68 8.07 -6.33 0.45
N LYS A 69 8.25 -7.64 0.32
CA LYS A 69 7.28 -8.65 0.81
C LYS A 69 7.07 -8.55 2.32
N GLU A 70 8.10 -8.26 3.07
CA GLU A 70 8.05 -8.10 4.53
C GLU A 70 7.14 -6.94 4.94
N TRP A 71 7.09 -5.86 4.15
CA TRP A 71 6.16 -4.76 4.34
C TRP A 71 4.71 -5.25 4.26
N VAL A 72 4.40 -6.07 3.24
CA VAL A 72 3.06 -6.68 3.08
C VAL A 72 2.75 -7.62 4.24
N TYR A 73 3.72 -8.44 4.66
CA TYR A 73 3.56 -9.36 5.78
C TYR A 73 3.23 -8.63 7.09
N ILE A 74 4.00 -7.57 7.42
CA ILE A 74 3.81 -6.78 8.63
C ILE A 74 2.45 -6.09 8.62
N PHE A 75 2.06 -5.46 7.52
CA PHE A 75 0.76 -4.80 7.38
C PHE A 75 -0.40 -5.78 7.58
N LEU A 76 -0.37 -6.92 6.91
CA LEU A 76 -1.43 -7.93 7.02
C LEU A 76 -1.45 -8.57 8.41
N ALA A 77 -0.29 -8.86 9.01
CA ALA A 77 -0.18 -9.40 10.36
C ALA A 77 -0.75 -8.44 11.41
N ALA A 78 -0.35 -7.16 11.37
CA ALA A 78 -0.86 -6.12 12.24
C ALA A 78 -2.38 -5.97 12.11
N SER A 79 -2.89 -5.97 10.86
CA SER A 79 -4.32 -5.88 10.59
C SER A 79 -5.14 -7.01 11.20
N LYS A 80 -4.60 -8.23 11.31
CA LYS A 80 -5.29 -9.40 11.90
C LYS A 80 -5.57 -9.25 13.40
N ILE A 81 -4.73 -8.50 14.10
CA ILE A 81 -4.77 -8.36 15.56
C ILE A 81 -5.21 -6.96 16.03
N GLY A 82 -5.68 -6.13 15.10
CA GLY A 82 -6.18 -4.78 15.39
C GLY A 82 -5.08 -3.78 15.76
N VAL A 83 -3.83 -4.04 15.40
CA VAL A 83 -2.73 -3.08 15.47
C VAL A 83 -2.83 -2.15 14.25
N CYS A 84 -2.87 -0.84 14.51
CA CYS A 84 -2.96 0.18 13.48
C CYS A 84 -1.57 0.46 12.90
N THR A 85 -1.41 0.33 11.59
CA THR A 85 -0.16 0.69 10.91
C THR A 85 -0.14 2.17 10.55
N VAL A 86 0.92 2.86 10.93
CA VAL A 86 1.21 4.25 10.54
C VAL A 86 2.28 4.23 9.45
N THR A 87 1.89 4.47 8.21
CA THR A 87 2.81 4.29 7.09
C THR A 87 3.62 5.55 6.80
N LEU A 88 4.95 5.42 6.70
CA LEU A 88 5.87 6.52 6.44
C LEU A 88 6.33 6.56 4.98
N ASN A 89 6.43 7.79 4.46
CA ASN A 89 7.07 8.03 3.17
C ASN A 89 8.55 7.61 3.22
N THR A 90 8.98 6.86 2.24
CA THR A 90 10.35 6.35 2.12
C THR A 90 11.43 7.44 2.05
N ASN A 91 11.06 8.66 1.69
CA ASN A 91 11.96 9.80 1.54
C ASN A 91 12.02 10.69 2.80
N TYR A 92 11.31 10.36 3.87
CA TYR A 92 11.34 11.16 5.10
C TYR A 92 12.72 11.13 5.74
N LEU A 93 13.14 12.28 6.23
CA LEU A 93 14.38 12.47 6.97
C LEU A 93 14.09 12.55 8.48
N LEU A 94 15.14 12.79 9.27
CA LEU A 94 15.08 12.75 10.73
C LEU A 94 13.95 13.61 11.32
N GLU A 95 13.80 14.85 10.85
CA GLU A 95 12.82 15.80 11.42
C GLU A 95 11.37 15.41 11.14
N GLU A 96 11.10 14.89 9.91
CA GLU A 96 9.77 14.38 9.56
C GLU A 96 9.45 13.11 10.34
N VAL A 97 10.41 12.20 10.48
CA VAL A 97 10.24 10.96 11.24
C VAL A 97 9.96 11.27 12.70
N GLU A 98 10.77 12.12 13.36
CA GLU A 98 10.55 12.54 14.75
C GLU A 98 9.15 13.12 14.95
N LYS A 99 8.74 14.03 14.06
CA LYS A 99 7.42 14.66 14.14
C LYS A 99 6.27 13.69 14.01
N ILE A 100 6.40 12.70 13.11
CA ILE A 100 5.35 11.70 12.94
C ILE A 100 5.33 10.74 14.13
N LEU A 101 6.48 10.31 14.63
CA LEU A 101 6.58 9.46 15.82
C LEU A 101 5.94 10.12 17.05
N GLU A 102 6.09 11.45 17.18
CA GLU A 102 5.44 12.23 18.25
C GLU A 102 3.91 12.23 18.10
N VAL A 103 3.41 12.48 16.88
CA VAL A 103 1.97 12.63 16.64
C VAL A 103 1.24 11.29 16.58
N ALA A 104 1.92 10.25 16.09
CA ALA A 104 1.33 8.94 15.87
C ALA A 104 1.13 8.13 17.16
N ASP A 105 1.65 8.56 18.29
CA ASP A 105 1.62 7.78 19.55
C ASP A 105 2.07 6.33 19.32
N ALA A 106 3.23 6.18 18.67
CA ALA A 106 3.70 4.91 18.14
C ALA A 106 4.33 4.05 19.22
N LYS A 107 3.80 2.85 19.45
CA LYS A 107 4.36 1.86 20.38
C LYS A 107 5.48 1.03 19.79
N ALA A 108 5.44 0.82 18.48
CA ALA A 108 6.45 0.08 17.75
C ALA A 108 6.79 0.76 16.43
N ILE A 109 7.99 0.46 15.94
CA ILE A 109 8.41 0.82 14.58
C ILE A 109 8.98 -0.41 13.87
N ALA A 110 8.48 -0.67 12.66
CA ALA A 110 9.02 -1.67 11.74
C ALA A 110 9.71 -0.97 10.57
N PHE A 111 10.96 -1.31 10.32
CA PHE A 111 11.80 -0.62 9.34
C PHE A 111 12.85 -1.54 8.70
N MET A 112 13.36 -1.11 7.55
CA MET A 112 14.45 -1.78 6.84
C MET A 112 15.78 -1.01 6.99
N GLU A 113 16.86 -1.51 6.41
CA GLU A 113 18.19 -0.88 6.52
C GLU A 113 18.22 0.53 5.89
N SER A 114 17.86 0.59 4.61
CA SER A 114 17.95 1.82 3.82
C SER A 114 17.13 1.71 2.55
N PHE A 115 16.82 2.88 1.95
CA PHE A 115 16.24 2.93 0.61
C PHE A 115 16.83 4.14 -0.15
N TYR A 116 17.35 3.91 -1.35
CA TYR A 116 18.18 4.87 -2.09
C TYR A 116 19.31 5.42 -1.19
N ASN A 117 19.35 6.73 -1.00
CA ASN A 117 20.36 7.44 -0.22
C ASN A 117 19.97 7.64 1.26
N THR A 118 18.80 7.15 1.69
CA THR A 118 18.30 7.33 3.06
C THR A 118 18.58 6.08 3.87
N ASN A 119 19.44 6.19 4.88
CA ASN A 119 19.71 5.12 5.84
C ASN A 119 18.74 5.26 7.01
N TYR A 120 17.80 4.33 7.13
CA TYR A 120 16.75 4.37 8.15
C TYR A 120 17.28 4.02 9.54
N VAL A 121 18.24 3.08 9.61
CA VAL A 121 18.90 2.71 10.86
C VAL A 121 19.58 3.93 11.46
N ASP A 122 20.36 4.69 10.67
CA ASP A 122 21.05 5.88 11.15
C ASP A 122 20.07 6.96 11.63
N ILE A 123 18.92 7.09 10.95
CA ILE A 123 17.89 8.06 11.35
C ILE A 123 17.27 7.65 12.68
N ILE A 124 16.94 6.36 12.87
CA ILE A 124 16.37 5.85 14.10
C ILE A 124 17.35 5.98 15.27
N GLU A 125 18.62 5.64 15.07
CA GLU A 125 19.63 5.79 16.11
C GLU A 125 19.85 7.26 16.52
N LYS A 126 19.88 8.17 15.54
CA LYS A 126 19.93 9.61 15.81
C LYS A 126 18.68 10.13 16.56
N ALA A 127 17.52 9.64 16.20
CA ALA A 127 16.26 9.99 16.88
C ALA A 127 16.28 9.53 18.34
N LYS A 128 16.75 8.31 18.64
CA LYS A 128 16.97 7.81 20.00
C LYS A 128 17.95 8.69 20.78
N GLU A 129 19.11 9.00 20.17
CA GLU A 129 20.13 9.83 20.80
C GLU A 129 19.60 11.24 21.15
N ARG A 130 18.81 11.83 20.25
CA ARG A 130 18.17 13.16 20.48
C ARG A 130 17.12 13.10 21.56
N TYR A 131 16.37 12.00 21.63
CA TYR A 131 15.43 11.75 22.71
C TYR A 131 16.12 11.67 24.07
N ASP A 132 17.19 10.86 24.18
CA ASP A 132 17.96 10.70 25.41
C ASP A 132 18.56 12.02 25.92
N LYS A 133 18.91 12.92 24.98
CA LYS A 133 19.38 14.29 25.27
C LYS A 133 18.26 15.30 25.56
N GLY A 134 16.99 14.90 25.50
CA GLY A 134 15.84 15.78 25.70
C GLY A 134 15.65 16.83 24.60
N ILE A 135 16.21 16.60 23.39
CA ILE A 135 16.15 17.53 22.26
C ILE A 135 14.86 17.35 21.47
N CYS A 136 14.37 16.11 21.33
CA CYS A 136 13.10 15.82 20.67
C CYS A 136 12.08 15.27 21.68
N LYS A 137 10.81 15.47 21.36
CA LYS A 137 9.69 14.99 22.16
C LYS A 137 9.14 13.67 21.60
N ILE A 138 9.98 12.81 21.04
CA ILE A 138 9.53 11.46 20.75
C ILE A 138 9.05 10.91 22.06
N PRO A 139 7.77 10.51 22.21
CA PRO A 139 7.31 9.95 23.45
C PRO A 139 8.20 8.76 23.81
N GLN A 140 8.41 8.52 25.09
CA GLN A 140 9.07 7.33 25.65
C GLN A 140 8.41 6.00 25.21
N ILE A 141 7.70 6.00 24.08
CA ILE A 141 6.61 5.09 23.73
C ILE A 141 7.05 4.04 22.74
N ILE A 142 8.17 4.23 21.98
CA ILE A 142 8.64 3.16 21.11
C ILE A 142 9.30 2.09 21.98
N GLU A 143 8.51 1.07 22.30
CA GLU A 143 8.96 -0.06 23.09
C GLU A 143 9.63 -1.13 22.22
N TYR A 144 9.20 -1.24 20.95
CA TYR A 144 9.57 -2.34 20.08
C TYR A 144 10.09 -1.86 18.71
N PHE A 145 11.28 -2.36 18.37
CA PHE A 145 11.95 -2.10 17.08
C PHE A 145 11.98 -3.39 16.27
N ILE A 146 11.16 -3.45 15.23
CA ILE A 146 11.04 -4.60 14.32
C ILE A 146 11.87 -4.28 13.08
N TYR A 147 12.80 -5.17 12.73
CA TYR A 147 13.69 -4.97 11.61
C TYR A 147 13.45 -6.01 10.51
N PHE A 148 13.29 -5.53 9.27
CA PHE A 148 13.09 -6.39 8.11
C PHE A 148 14.09 -6.12 6.98
N GLY A 149 15.32 -5.69 7.33
CA GLY A 149 16.43 -5.60 6.40
C GLY A 149 17.21 -6.91 6.29
N GLU A 150 18.15 -6.94 5.34
CA GLU A 150 18.93 -8.13 5.04
C GLU A 150 20.14 -8.35 5.98
N LYS A 151 20.63 -7.27 6.59
CA LYS A 151 21.76 -7.35 7.52
C LYS A 151 21.34 -7.96 8.85
N ASN A 152 22.23 -8.70 9.48
CA ASN A 152 22.00 -9.16 10.84
C ASN A 152 22.10 -7.97 11.83
N ARG A 153 21.03 -7.68 12.54
CA ARG A 153 20.89 -6.61 13.51
C ARG A 153 20.34 -7.18 14.82
N PRO A 154 21.18 -7.81 15.65
CA PRO A 154 20.72 -8.47 16.88
C PRO A 154 20.10 -7.51 17.90
N GLU A 155 20.39 -6.21 17.79
CA GLU A 155 19.78 -5.13 18.61
C GLU A 155 18.30 -4.88 18.31
N TYR A 156 17.77 -5.42 17.21
CA TYR A 156 16.38 -5.30 16.81
C TYR A 156 15.69 -6.66 16.67
N THR A 157 14.38 -6.69 16.78
CA THR A 157 13.60 -7.92 16.55
C THR A 157 13.40 -8.17 15.07
N GLY A 158 14.07 -9.17 14.50
CA GLY A 158 13.90 -9.58 13.10
C GLY A 158 12.58 -10.32 12.87
N ILE A 159 12.18 -10.44 11.59
CA ILE A 159 10.96 -11.18 11.20
C ILE A 159 11.01 -12.65 11.65
N ASP A 160 12.15 -13.31 11.47
CA ASP A 160 12.33 -14.72 11.91
C ASP A 160 12.19 -14.85 13.43
N ASN A 161 12.66 -13.86 14.18
CA ASN A 161 12.50 -13.84 15.63
C ASN A 161 11.03 -13.64 16.03
N LEU A 162 10.25 -12.79 15.32
CA LEU A 162 8.81 -12.68 15.54
C LEU A 162 8.11 -14.01 15.30
N ILE A 163 8.41 -14.69 14.18
CA ILE A 163 7.86 -16.01 13.87
C ILE A 163 8.20 -17.03 14.97
N LEU A 164 9.44 -16.99 15.46
CA LEU A 164 9.89 -17.88 16.53
C LEU A 164 9.13 -17.60 17.85
N LEU A 165 9.00 -16.34 18.24
CA LEU A 165 8.23 -15.91 19.41
C LEU A 165 6.78 -16.36 19.32
N GLY A 166 6.18 -16.21 18.13
CA GLY A 166 4.78 -16.58 17.87
C GLY A 166 4.44 -18.04 18.12
N LYS A 167 5.44 -18.96 18.03
CA LYS A 167 5.24 -20.39 18.32
C LYS A 167 4.78 -20.68 19.74
N SER A 168 5.04 -19.78 20.68
CA SER A 168 4.62 -19.92 22.07
C SER A 168 3.15 -19.59 22.31
N LEU A 169 2.50 -18.86 21.39
CA LEU A 169 1.10 -18.46 21.53
C LEU A 169 0.17 -19.57 21.10
N LYS A 170 -0.81 -19.93 21.94
CA LYS A 170 -1.82 -20.92 21.63
C LYS A 170 -2.77 -20.43 20.54
N GLU A 171 -3.16 -21.33 19.63
CA GLU A 171 -4.07 -21.04 18.52
C GLU A 171 -5.41 -20.47 18.98
N GLU A 172 -5.96 -20.99 20.06
CA GLU A 172 -7.22 -20.53 20.64
C GLU A 172 -7.15 -19.08 21.08
N THR A 173 -6.05 -18.69 21.73
CA THR A 173 -5.81 -17.31 22.17
C THR A 173 -5.67 -16.37 20.97
N PHE A 174 -4.92 -16.78 19.95
CA PHE A 174 -4.76 -16.03 18.72
C PHE A 174 -6.11 -15.79 18.03
N ASN A 175 -6.92 -16.83 17.88
CA ASN A 175 -8.23 -16.75 17.26
C ASN A 175 -9.20 -15.82 18.05
N LEU A 176 -9.15 -15.83 19.38
CA LEU A 176 -9.94 -14.91 20.20
C LEU A 176 -9.58 -13.46 19.93
N ILE A 177 -8.28 -13.15 19.85
CA ILE A 177 -7.78 -11.79 19.57
C ILE A 177 -8.22 -11.35 18.16
N CYS A 178 -8.03 -12.19 17.13
CA CYS A 178 -8.44 -11.87 15.77
C CYS A 178 -9.97 -11.62 15.66
N ASN A 179 -10.78 -12.39 16.35
CA ASN A 179 -12.25 -12.27 16.34
C ASN A 179 -12.77 -11.02 17.07
N ASP A 180 -11.95 -10.41 17.95
CA ASP A 180 -12.27 -9.16 18.63
C ASP A 180 -12.11 -7.92 17.75
N VAL A 181 -11.35 -8.00 16.66
CA VAL A 181 -11.15 -6.90 15.70
C VAL A 181 -12.43 -6.62 14.93
N LYS A 182 -12.79 -5.33 14.75
CA LYS A 182 -14.04 -4.91 14.08
C LYS A 182 -13.76 -4.17 12.78
N PRO A 183 -14.67 -4.28 11.80
CA PRO A 183 -14.50 -3.64 10.48
C PRO A 183 -14.40 -2.11 10.48
N ASP A 184 -15.00 -1.45 11.45
CA ASP A 184 -15.01 -0.01 11.63
C ASP A 184 -13.82 0.54 12.42
N GLU A 185 -12.94 -0.35 12.94
CA GLU A 185 -11.72 0.07 13.61
C GLU A 185 -10.68 0.61 12.62
N VAL A 186 -9.88 1.57 13.08
CA VAL A 186 -8.78 2.15 12.30
C VAL A 186 -7.67 1.12 12.17
N VAL A 187 -7.25 0.84 10.95
CA VAL A 187 -6.20 -0.14 10.64
C VAL A 187 -4.97 0.50 10.00
N ASN A 188 -5.14 1.70 9.45
CA ASN A 188 -4.04 2.42 8.82
C ASN A 188 -4.19 3.93 9.02
N ILE A 189 -3.08 4.60 9.28
CA ILE A 189 -2.97 6.06 9.31
C ILE A 189 -1.94 6.49 8.28
N GLN A 190 -2.33 7.38 7.38
CA GLN A 190 -1.46 7.95 6.37
C GLN A 190 -1.35 9.46 6.54
N PHE A 191 -0.12 9.96 6.55
CA PHE A 191 0.11 11.40 6.66
C PHE A 191 0.07 12.04 5.29
N THR A 192 -0.75 13.09 5.17
CA THR A 192 -0.82 13.94 3.97
C THR A 192 -0.11 15.25 4.22
N SER A 193 0.53 15.79 3.19
CA SER A 193 1.08 17.15 3.19
C SER A 193 -0.08 18.15 3.19
N GLY A 194 -0.55 18.51 4.38
CA GLY A 194 -1.58 19.55 4.51
C GLY A 194 -1.04 20.93 4.12
N THR A 195 -1.94 21.82 3.73
CA THR A 195 -1.66 23.26 3.51
C THR A 195 -1.23 24.00 4.79
N THR A 196 -1.23 23.32 5.94
CA THR A 196 -0.84 23.81 7.26
C THR A 196 0.52 23.22 7.68
N SER A 197 1.24 23.89 8.56
CA SER A 197 2.60 23.55 9.02
C SER A 197 2.75 22.17 9.71
N SER A 198 1.67 21.46 10.00
CA SER A 198 1.69 20.14 10.62
C SER A 198 1.08 19.09 9.71
N PRO A 199 1.72 17.89 9.55
CA PRO A 199 1.15 16.79 8.81
C PRO A 199 -0.17 16.34 9.44
N LYS A 200 -1.15 15.99 8.61
CA LYS A 200 -2.46 15.47 9.06
C LYS A 200 -2.48 13.96 8.89
N GLY A 201 -2.75 13.23 9.95
CA GLY A 201 -2.95 11.78 9.89
C GLY A 201 -4.38 11.44 9.49
N VAL A 202 -4.54 10.83 8.32
CA VAL A 202 -5.83 10.32 7.83
C VAL A 202 -6.03 8.92 8.37
N MET A 203 -7.08 8.72 9.16
CA MET A 203 -7.44 7.44 9.76
C MET A 203 -8.32 6.63 8.82
N LEU A 204 -7.86 5.46 8.42
CA LEU A 204 -8.53 4.56 7.48
C LEU A 204 -8.96 3.28 8.18
N THR A 205 -10.22 2.87 8.00
CA THR A 205 -10.77 1.67 8.62
C THR A 205 -10.62 0.45 7.72
N HIS A 206 -10.74 -0.76 8.28
CA HIS A 206 -10.83 -1.98 7.48
C HIS A 206 -11.96 -1.87 6.46
N TYR A 207 -13.13 -1.40 6.90
CA TYR A 207 -14.31 -1.26 6.06
C TYR A 207 -14.08 -0.35 4.86
N SER A 208 -13.50 0.84 5.07
CA SER A 208 -13.29 1.81 3.99
C SER A 208 -12.27 1.30 2.96
N LEU A 209 -11.15 0.76 3.43
CA LEU A 209 -10.07 0.25 2.56
C LEU A 209 -10.53 -0.96 1.74
N ILE A 210 -11.19 -1.95 2.36
CA ILE A 210 -11.67 -3.16 1.68
C ILE A 210 -12.68 -2.80 0.59
N ASN A 211 -13.67 -1.99 0.92
CA ASN A 211 -14.73 -1.68 -0.04
C ASN A 211 -14.24 -0.83 -1.20
N ASN A 212 -13.38 0.14 -0.94
CA ASN A 212 -12.78 0.94 -2.01
C ASN A 212 -11.92 0.08 -2.95
N SER A 213 -11.04 -0.78 -2.39
CA SER A 213 -10.20 -1.69 -3.18
C SER A 213 -11.03 -2.67 -4.01
N PHE A 214 -12.10 -3.22 -3.43
CA PHE A 214 -12.97 -4.19 -4.10
C PHE A 214 -13.72 -3.55 -5.26
N ILE A 215 -14.32 -2.37 -5.05
CA ILE A 215 -15.07 -1.64 -6.08
C ILE A 215 -14.16 -1.22 -7.23
N THR A 216 -12.97 -0.74 -6.92
CA THR A 216 -11.95 -0.39 -7.93
C THR A 216 -11.53 -1.61 -8.74
N GLY A 217 -11.31 -2.75 -8.10
CA GLY A 217 -10.98 -4.02 -8.75
C GLY A 217 -12.11 -4.54 -9.66
N GLU A 218 -13.38 -4.34 -9.28
CA GLU A 218 -14.54 -4.64 -10.13
C GLU A 218 -14.56 -3.75 -11.38
N ALA A 219 -14.37 -2.45 -11.21
CA ALA A 219 -14.37 -1.49 -12.33
C ALA A 219 -13.26 -1.79 -13.36
N LEU A 220 -12.11 -2.30 -12.90
CA LEU A 220 -11.01 -2.78 -13.73
C LEU A 220 -11.23 -4.18 -14.33
N GLY A 221 -12.25 -4.91 -13.87
CA GLY A 221 -12.47 -6.30 -14.24
C GLY A 221 -11.31 -7.22 -13.84
N VAL A 222 -10.74 -7.01 -12.65
CA VAL A 222 -9.63 -7.83 -12.13
C VAL A 222 -10.12 -9.19 -11.67
N THR A 223 -9.36 -10.23 -12.00
CA THR A 223 -9.61 -11.63 -11.64
C THR A 223 -8.38 -12.28 -11.01
N ASN A 224 -8.52 -13.48 -10.46
CA ASN A 224 -7.39 -14.25 -9.94
C ASN A 224 -6.35 -14.68 -10.99
N LYS A 225 -6.67 -14.54 -12.28
CA LYS A 225 -5.72 -14.83 -13.38
C LYS A 225 -4.79 -13.66 -13.67
N ASP A 226 -5.07 -12.50 -13.11
CA ASP A 226 -4.29 -11.30 -13.33
C ASP A 226 -3.03 -11.28 -12.46
N LYS A 227 -2.04 -10.55 -12.94
CA LYS A 227 -0.79 -10.27 -12.25
C LYS A 227 -0.59 -8.76 -12.23
N LEU A 228 -0.69 -8.18 -11.04
CA LEU A 228 -0.53 -6.75 -10.85
C LEU A 228 0.94 -6.41 -10.61
N CYS A 229 1.54 -5.66 -11.53
CA CYS A 229 2.87 -5.09 -11.35
C CYS A 229 2.80 -3.96 -10.31
N LEU A 230 3.26 -4.24 -9.08
CA LEU A 230 3.17 -3.32 -7.95
C LEU A 230 4.43 -2.49 -7.80
N VAL A 231 4.44 -1.34 -8.46
CA VAL A 231 5.54 -0.36 -8.45
C VAL A 231 5.17 0.92 -7.72
N VAL A 232 3.87 1.21 -7.55
CA VAL A 232 3.40 2.35 -6.75
C VAL A 232 3.70 2.13 -5.26
N PRO A 233 4.11 3.18 -4.53
CA PRO A 233 4.57 3.03 -3.14
C PRO A 233 3.49 2.47 -2.20
N PHE A 234 3.84 1.48 -1.37
CA PHE A 234 2.94 0.84 -0.41
C PHE A 234 2.52 1.75 0.74
N PHE A 235 3.36 2.70 1.11
CA PHE A 235 3.03 3.66 2.16
C PHE A 235 1.91 4.63 1.79
N HIS A 236 1.55 4.70 0.51
CA HIS A 236 0.44 5.51 0.00
C HIS A 236 -0.79 4.64 -0.29
N CYS A 237 -1.99 5.17 -0.08
CA CYS A 237 -3.23 4.41 -0.29
C CYS A 237 -3.40 3.90 -1.73
N PHE A 238 -2.75 4.48 -2.73
CA PHE A 238 -2.72 3.93 -4.08
C PHE A 238 -2.04 2.56 -4.11
N GLY A 239 -0.87 2.41 -3.48
CA GLY A 239 -0.19 1.11 -3.37
C GLY A 239 -0.88 0.17 -2.38
N LEU A 240 -1.32 0.68 -1.24
CA LEU A 240 -1.95 -0.12 -0.20
C LEU A 240 -3.34 -0.64 -0.61
N SER A 241 -4.27 0.27 -0.91
CA SER A 241 -5.66 -0.07 -1.19
C SER A 241 -5.83 -0.62 -2.62
N VAL A 242 -5.39 0.14 -3.62
CA VAL A 242 -5.59 -0.20 -5.04
C VAL A 242 -4.53 -1.19 -5.55
N GLY A 243 -3.46 -1.41 -4.78
CA GLY A 243 -2.44 -2.43 -5.02
C GLY A 243 -2.67 -3.68 -4.17
N ILE A 244 -2.25 -3.65 -2.91
CA ILE A 244 -2.23 -4.82 -2.02
C ILE A 244 -3.65 -5.35 -1.76
N LEU A 245 -4.57 -4.50 -1.26
CA LEU A 245 -5.91 -4.97 -0.88
C LEU A 245 -6.79 -5.30 -2.08
N LEU A 246 -6.60 -4.63 -3.21
CA LEU A 246 -7.23 -5.04 -4.47
C LEU A 246 -6.80 -6.46 -4.84
N SER A 247 -5.49 -6.76 -4.76
CA SER A 247 -4.97 -8.10 -5.05
C SER A 247 -5.52 -9.14 -4.08
N VAL A 248 -5.54 -8.83 -2.78
CA VAL A 248 -6.16 -9.68 -1.76
C VAL A 248 -7.62 -9.97 -2.12
N GLY A 249 -8.40 -8.96 -2.44
CA GLY A 249 -9.83 -9.15 -2.71
C GLY A 249 -10.18 -9.87 -4.00
N ARG A 250 -9.31 -9.76 -4.99
CA ARG A 250 -9.51 -10.38 -6.32
C ARG A 250 -8.79 -11.72 -6.48
N GLY A 251 -7.87 -12.05 -5.56
CA GLY A 251 -7.02 -13.23 -5.65
C GLY A 251 -5.96 -13.14 -6.75
N CYS A 252 -5.67 -11.94 -7.27
CA CYS A 252 -4.64 -11.77 -8.30
C CYS A 252 -3.25 -11.65 -7.69
N SER A 253 -2.22 -12.12 -8.41
CA SER A 253 -0.85 -12.10 -7.92
C SER A 253 -0.31 -10.66 -7.80
N MET A 254 0.36 -10.37 -6.70
CA MET A 254 1.18 -9.18 -6.49
C MET A 254 2.59 -9.44 -7.01
N VAL A 255 2.99 -8.76 -8.07
CA VAL A 255 4.36 -8.83 -8.60
C VAL A 255 5.10 -7.58 -8.14
N LEU A 256 5.95 -7.73 -7.13
CA LEU A 256 6.57 -6.60 -6.45
C LEU A 256 7.73 -6.01 -7.24
N VAL A 257 7.74 -4.69 -7.33
CA VAL A 257 8.87 -3.88 -7.81
C VAL A 257 9.27 -2.95 -6.68
N GLU A 258 10.43 -3.18 -6.08
CA GLU A 258 10.86 -2.48 -4.88
C GLU A 258 10.99 -0.97 -5.09
N SER A 259 11.54 -0.58 -6.24
CA SER A 259 11.79 0.82 -6.56
C SER A 259 11.46 1.11 -8.02
N TYR A 260 10.95 2.33 -8.28
CA TYR A 260 10.69 2.75 -9.64
C TYR A 260 12.00 3.04 -10.39
N LYS A 261 12.43 2.07 -11.19
CA LYS A 261 13.49 2.18 -12.19
C LYS A 261 12.99 1.47 -13.46
N ILE A 262 13.25 2.03 -14.63
CA ILE A 262 12.66 1.58 -15.89
C ILE A 262 13.09 0.15 -16.23
N ALA A 263 14.38 -0.14 -16.22
CA ALA A 263 14.88 -1.47 -16.58
C ALA A 263 14.37 -2.59 -15.64
N PRO A 264 14.38 -2.48 -14.29
CA PRO A 264 13.74 -3.43 -13.40
C PRO A 264 12.23 -3.56 -13.63
N LEU A 265 11.51 -2.46 -13.88
CA LEU A 265 10.07 -2.48 -14.16
C LEU A 265 9.77 -3.31 -15.42
N ILE A 266 10.44 -3.00 -16.54
CA ILE A 266 10.27 -3.71 -17.81
C ILE A 266 10.64 -5.19 -17.66
N ASN A 267 11.77 -5.49 -17.01
CA ASN A 267 12.19 -6.87 -16.75
C ASN A 267 11.15 -7.64 -15.94
N THR A 268 10.59 -7.02 -14.91
CA THR A 268 9.52 -7.61 -14.08
C THR A 268 8.27 -7.90 -14.93
N ILE A 269 7.82 -6.94 -15.74
CA ILE A 269 6.64 -7.11 -16.59
C ILE A 269 6.83 -8.29 -17.56
N LYS A 270 8.00 -8.38 -18.20
CA LYS A 270 8.34 -9.44 -19.16
C LYS A 270 8.44 -10.81 -18.50
N THR A 271 9.19 -10.89 -17.40
CA THR A 271 9.46 -12.16 -16.69
C THR A 271 8.16 -12.79 -16.19
N PHE A 272 7.33 -12.01 -15.55
CA PHE A 272 6.10 -12.51 -14.93
C PHE A 272 4.87 -12.40 -15.82
N LYS A 273 5.00 -11.77 -16.98
CA LYS A 273 3.87 -11.48 -17.88
C LYS A 273 2.76 -10.75 -17.15
N CYS A 274 3.11 -9.64 -16.50
CA CYS A 274 2.15 -8.83 -15.76
C CYS A 274 1.00 -8.37 -16.68
N THR A 275 -0.20 -8.29 -16.12
CA THR A 275 -1.43 -7.95 -16.87
C THR A 275 -2.02 -6.61 -16.49
N ILE A 276 -1.59 -6.07 -15.34
CA ILE A 276 -2.07 -4.80 -14.81
C ILE A 276 -0.87 -3.94 -14.39
N LEU A 277 -0.90 -2.66 -14.74
CA LEU A 277 0.10 -1.68 -14.35
C LEU A 277 -0.59 -0.39 -13.88
N HIS A 278 -0.41 -0.06 -12.59
CA HIS A 278 -0.82 1.22 -12.03
C HIS A 278 0.35 2.18 -11.98
N GLY A 279 0.08 3.47 -12.20
CA GLY A 279 1.12 4.48 -12.09
C GLY A 279 0.58 5.90 -12.03
N VAL A 280 1.47 6.82 -11.71
CA VAL A 280 1.24 8.26 -11.79
C VAL A 280 1.78 8.80 -13.13
N PRO A 281 1.33 9.98 -13.61
CA PRO A 281 1.76 10.53 -14.88
C PRO A 281 3.27 10.55 -15.09
N THR A 282 4.04 10.98 -14.08
CA THR A 282 5.50 11.04 -14.17
C THR A 282 6.18 9.67 -14.35
N MET A 283 5.56 8.58 -13.89
CA MET A 283 6.07 7.23 -14.11
C MET A 283 5.92 6.83 -15.59
N PHE A 284 4.74 7.04 -16.16
CA PHE A 284 4.50 6.72 -17.56
C PHE A 284 5.30 7.63 -18.51
N CYS A 285 5.43 8.94 -18.21
CA CYS A 285 6.30 9.84 -19.00
C CYS A 285 7.73 9.31 -19.07
N ARG A 286 8.33 8.93 -17.94
CA ARG A 286 9.70 8.40 -17.91
C ARG A 286 9.87 7.12 -18.72
N VAL A 287 8.87 6.24 -18.71
CA VAL A 287 8.90 5.03 -19.54
C VAL A 287 8.85 5.39 -21.02
N LEU A 288 7.99 6.34 -21.40
CA LEU A 288 7.83 6.77 -22.80
C LEU A 288 9.03 7.56 -23.34
N GLU A 289 9.81 8.17 -22.48
CA GLU A 289 11.04 8.93 -22.77
C GLU A 289 12.29 8.04 -22.81
N ASP A 290 12.19 6.76 -22.39
CA ASP A 290 13.34 5.86 -22.34
C ASP A 290 13.58 5.22 -23.70
N ASP A 291 14.74 5.46 -24.30
CA ASP A 291 15.13 4.96 -25.61
C ASP A 291 15.19 3.41 -25.69
N SER A 292 15.28 2.74 -24.55
CA SER A 292 15.30 1.27 -24.48
C SER A 292 13.90 0.64 -24.46
N MET A 293 12.84 1.43 -24.42
CA MET A 293 11.46 0.95 -24.38
C MET A 293 11.05 0.33 -25.71
N ASP A 294 10.52 -0.90 -25.67
CA ASP A 294 9.86 -1.55 -26.82
C ASP A 294 8.37 -1.76 -26.49
N ILE A 295 7.49 -1.45 -27.42
CA ILE A 295 6.04 -1.69 -27.31
C ILE A 295 5.71 -3.14 -26.92
N ASN A 296 6.53 -4.10 -27.36
CA ASN A 296 6.38 -5.51 -27.03
C ASN A 296 6.62 -5.82 -25.55
N ASP A 297 7.30 -4.94 -24.84
CA ASP A 297 7.56 -5.12 -23.41
C ASP A 297 6.26 -5.07 -22.59
N PHE A 298 5.27 -4.32 -23.08
CA PHE A 298 3.98 -4.12 -22.42
C PHE A 298 2.83 -4.96 -22.99
N LYS A 299 3.10 -5.83 -23.98
CA LYS A 299 2.05 -6.61 -24.69
C LYS A 299 1.12 -7.44 -23.80
N THR A 300 1.54 -7.78 -22.59
CA THR A 300 0.73 -8.53 -21.64
C THR A 300 -0.11 -7.62 -20.72
N ILE A 301 0.23 -6.32 -20.63
CA ILE A 301 -0.53 -5.35 -19.84
C ILE A 301 -1.85 -5.06 -20.57
N ARG A 302 -2.96 -5.47 -19.95
CA ARG A 302 -4.30 -5.27 -20.52
C ARG A 302 -5.01 -4.04 -19.98
N THR A 303 -4.66 -3.61 -18.77
CA THR A 303 -5.32 -2.49 -18.07
C THR A 303 -4.43 -1.89 -16.98
N GLY A 304 -4.84 -0.78 -16.42
CA GLY A 304 -4.21 -0.13 -15.30
C GLY A 304 -4.96 1.14 -14.89
N ILE A 305 -4.45 1.79 -13.86
CA ILE A 305 -4.95 3.09 -13.41
C ILE A 305 -3.85 4.14 -13.58
N LEU A 306 -4.20 5.24 -14.19
CA LEU A 306 -3.45 6.48 -14.21
C LEU A 306 -4.14 7.47 -13.26
N ALA A 307 -3.48 7.83 -12.17
CA ALA A 307 -4.04 8.70 -11.14
C ALA A 307 -2.94 9.51 -10.42
N GLY A 308 -3.33 10.35 -9.46
CA GLY A 308 -2.42 11.11 -8.60
C GLY A 308 -2.06 12.51 -9.11
N ALA A 309 -2.23 12.78 -10.41
CA ALA A 309 -2.12 14.09 -11.03
C ALA A 309 -2.89 14.12 -12.35
N ASN A 310 -3.03 15.29 -12.95
CA ASN A 310 -3.66 15.41 -14.27
C ASN A 310 -2.78 14.72 -15.33
N ALA A 311 -3.41 13.97 -16.21
CA ALA A 311 -2.79 13.43 -17.42
C ALA A 311 -3.02 14.39 -18.59
N THR A 312 -1.98 14.56 -19.44
CA THR A 312 -2.15 15.29 -20.70
C THR A 312 -2.59 14.33 -21.80
N ASP A 313 -3.15 14.86 -22.89
CA ASP A 313 -3.57 14.07 -24.02
C ASP A 313 -2.37 13.34 -24.65
N GLU A 314 -1.22 14.00 -24.76
CA GLU A 314 0.01 13.41 -25.30
C GLU A 314 0.51 12.23 -24.47
N LEU A 315 0.33 12.29 -23.14
CA LEU A 315 0.68 11.17 -22.26
C LEU A 315 -0.25 9.99 -22.50
N LEU A 316 -1.56 10.23 -22.61
CA LEU A 316 -2.54 9.19 -22.88
C LEU A 316 -2.33 8.55 -24.26
N ASP A 317 -2.06 9.35 -25.29
CA ASP A 317 -1.67 8.86 -26.60
C ASP A 317 -0.43 7.96 -26.52
N GLY A 318 0.60 8.38 -25.80
CA GLY A 318 1.80 7.59 -25.59
C GLY A 318 1.52 6.25 -24.90
N ILE A 319 0.70 6.22 -23.85
CA ILE A 319 0.31 4.99 -23.14
C ILE A 319 -0.48 4.06 -24.07
N ILE A 320 -1.43 4.60 -24.83
CA ILE A 320 -2.31 3.81 -25.71
C ILE A 320 -1.57 3.32 -26.95
N GLU A 321 -0.81 4.18 -27.63
CA GLU A 321 -0.19 3.87 -28.93
C GLU A 321 1.19 3.26 -28.78
N LYS A 322 2.06 3.79 -27.90
CA LYS A 322 3.45 3.34 -27.76
C LYS A 322 3.61 2.23 -26.73
N MET A 323 2.79 2.18 -25.67
CA MET A 323 2.80 1.07 -24.71
C MET A 323 1.69 0.04 -25.00
N ASN A 324 0.79 0.30 -25.95
CA ASN A 324 -0.37 -0.54 -26.28
C ASN A 324 -1.31 -0.87 -25.11
N ILE A 325 -1.37 -0.02 -24.09
CA ILE A 325 -2.27 -0.18 -22.93
C ILE A 325 -3.60 0.53 -23.23
N ARG A 326 -4.44 -0.09 -24.05
CA ARG A 326 -5.69 0.52 -24.56
C ARG A 326 -6.77 0.70 -23.49
N ASP A 327 -6.76 -0.13 -22.45
CA ASP A 327 -7.74 -0.06 -21.37
C ASP A 327 -7.16 0.60 -20.10
N ILE A 328 -6.32 1.61 -20.31
CA ILE A 328 -5.91 2.46 -19.18
C ILE A 328 -7.13 3.25 -18.68
N GLN A 329 -7.33 3.31 -17.37
CA GLN A 329 -8.43 4.02 -16.73
C GLN A 329 -7.90 5.20 -15.93
N ILE A 330 -8.58 6.34 -16.07
CA ILE A 330 -8.25 7.55 -15.35
C ILE A 330 -9.06 7.55 -14.06
N ALA A 331 -8.41 7.83 -12.94
CA ALA A 331 -9.07 7.90 -11.66
C ALA A 331 -8.68 9.17 -10.89
N TYR A 332 -9.65 9.69 -10.14
CA TYR A 332 -9.43 10.72 -9.13
C TYR A 332 -9.70 10.16 -7.74
N GLY A 333 -8.87 10.56 -6.81
CA GLY A 333 -9.00 10.13 -5.43
C GLY A 333 -8.19 10.98 -4.47
N GLN A 334 -8.42 10.75 -3.19
CA GLN A 334 -7.69 11.37 -2.08
C GLN A 334 -7.60 10.38 -0.93
N THR A 335 -6.60 10.53 -0.09
CA THR A 335 -6.34 9.59 1.02
C THR A 335 -7.58 9.41 1.91
N GLU A 336 -8.30 10.49 2.19
CA GLU A 336 -9.53 10.51 2.99
C GLU A 336 -10.66 9.66 2.41
N ALA A 337 -10.61 9.31 1.13
CA ALA A 337 -11.60 8.45 0.44
C ALA A 337 -11.14 6.99 0.24
N SER A 338 -9.94 6.59 0.68
CA SER A 338 -9.41 5.20 0.74
C SER A 338 -8.91 4.54 -0.58
N PRO A 339 -8.43 5.15 -1.65
CA PRO A 339 -8.45 6.55 -2.05
C PRO A 339 -9.51 6.89 -3.12
N GLY A 340 -10.07 5.91 -3.86
CA GLY A 340 -10.83 6.11 -5.07
C GLY A 340 -12.13 6.87 -4.88
N CYS A 341 -12.31 7.98 -5.60
CA CYS A 341 -13.55 8.74 -5.66
C CYS A 341 -14.27 8.51 -6.98
N THR A 342 -13.56 8.69 -8.10
CA THR A 342 -14.09 8.49 -9.46
C THR A 342 -13.16 7.65 -10.30
N GLN A 343 -13.70 7.03 -11.33
CA GLN A 343 -12.93 6.23 -12.29
C GLN A 343 -13.65 6.20 -13.65
N THR A 344 -12.88 6.28 -14.75
CA THR A 344 -13.40 5.97 -16.07
C THR A 344 -13.60 4.46 -16.20
N LEU A 345 -14.51 4.05 -17.07
CA LEU A 345 -14.81 2.64 -17.30
C LEU A 345 -14.09 2.12 -18.55
N LYS A 346 -13.90 0.81 -18.62
CA LYS A 346 -13.40 0.13 -19.81
C LYS A 346 -14.22 0.46 -21.07
N THR A 347 -15.52 0.63 -20.91
CA THR A 347 -16.48 0.93 -22.00
C THR A 347 -16.55 2.41 -22.36
N ASP A 348 -15.88 3.29 -21.61
CA ASP A 348 -15.85 4.71 -21.95
C ASP A 348 -15.02 4.96 -23.21
N SER A 349 -15.47 5.93 -24.02
CA SER A 349 -14.73 6.36 -25.20
C SER A 349 -13.38 6.96 -24.81
N ILE A 350 -12.44 6.96 -25.75
CA ILE A 350 -11.14 7.60 -25.58
C ILE A 350 -11.32 9.09 -25.25
N ASP A 351 -12.18 9.80 -25.98
CA ASP A 351 -12.51 11.20 -25.73
C ASP A 351 -12.94 11.46 -24.26
N LYS A 352 -13.75 10.55 -23.68
CA LYS A 352 -14.14 10.67 -22.28
C LYS A 352 -12.99 10.44 -21.31
N LYS A 353 -12.04 9.58 -21.65
CA LYS A 353 -10.82 9.36 -20.84
C LYS A 353 -9.89 10.59 -20.88
N TYR A 354 -9.84 11.32 -21.98
CA TYR A 354 -9.10 12.58 -22.08
C TYR A 354 -9.73 13.71 -21.26
N ASN A 355 -11.05 13.81 -21.32
CA ASN A 355 -11.75 14.99 -20.82
C ASN A 355 -12.39 14.80 -19.43
N SER A 356 -12.19 13.66 -18.76
CA SER A 356 -12.76 13.44 -17.44
C SER A 356 -12.00 12.43 -16.58
N VAL A 357 -12.23 12.53 -15.27
CA VAL A 357 -11.80 11.53 -14.30
C VAL A 357 -12.87 10.44 -14.06
N GLY A 358 -13.82 10.32 -14.97
CA GLY A 358 -14.88 9.31 -14.93
C GLY A 358 -16.07 9.69 -14.06
N LYS A 359 -16.75 8.66 -13.56
CA LYS A 359 -17.94 8.79 -12.71
C LYS A 359 -17.58 8.43 -11.26
N PRO A 360 -18.36 8.92 -10.27
CA PRO A 360 -18.24 8.43 -8.90
C PRO A 360 -18.30 6.90 -8.85
N LEU A 361 -17.41 6.31 -8.06
CA LEU A 361 -17.45 4.88 -7.79
C LEU A 361 -18.78 4.50 -7.10
N PRO A 362 -19.27 3.26 -7.24
CA PRO A 362 -20.45 2.81 -6.51
C PRO A 362 -20.32 3.12 -5.02
N PHE A 363 -21.42 3.61 -4.41
CA PHE A 363 -21.51 4.03 -3.00
C PHE A 363 -20.68 5.28 -2.63
N VAL A 364 -20.16 6.01 -3.61
CA VAL A 364 -19.50 7.31 -3.42
C VAL A 364 -20.46 8.42 -3.90
N GLU A 365 -20.75 9.38 -3.05
CA GLU A 365 -21.46 10.61 -3.41
C GLU A 365 -20.46 11.74 -3.64
N MET A 366 -20.63 12.46 -4.75
CA MET A 366 -19.80 13.62 -5.09
C MET A 366 -20.67 14.82 -5.38
N LYS A 367 -20.29 15.97 -4.82
CA LYS A 367 -20.96 17.25 -5.08
C LYS A 367 -19.94 18.28 -5.56
N LEU A 368 -20.24 18.94 -6.66
CA LEU A 368 -19.50 20.12 -7.11
C LEU A 368 -20.11 21.36 -6.48
N LEU A 369 -19.31 22.08 -5.71
CA LEU A 369 -19.71 23.37 -5.12
C LEU A 369 -19.09 24.50 -5.92
N ILE A 370 -19.94 25.31 -6.55
CA ILE A 370 -19.50 26.52 -7.25
C ILE A 370 -19.56 27.68 -6.25
N TRP A 371 -18.39 28.18 -5.83
CA TRP A 371 -18.30 29.42 -5.07
C TRP A 371 -18.49 30.58 -6.03
N ILE A 372 -19.68 31.20 -6.01
CA ILE A 372 -19.87 32.50 -6.66
C ILE A 372 -19.22 33.55 -5.75
N LEU A 373 -17.99 33.94 -6.07
CA LEU A 373 -17.41 35.14 -5.47
C LEU A 373 -18.31 36.31 -5.87
N LYS A 374 -19.19 36.75 -4.98
CA LYS A 374 -19.80 38.07 -5.10
C LYS A 374 -18.69 39.08 -4.92
N ASN A 375 -18.22 39.65 -6.02
CA ASN A 375 -17.36 40.83 -5.99
C ASN A 375 -18.14 41.95 -5.27
N SER A 376 -17.90 42.11 -3.99
CA SER A 376 -18.22 43.33 -3.26
C SER A 376 -17.03 44.30 -3.40
N TYR A 377 -16.89 44.87 -4.58
CA TYR A 377 -16.24 46.15 -4.72
C TYR A 377 -17.37 47.21 -4.76
N GLN A 378 -17.57 47.87 -3.64
CA GLN A 378 -18.05 49.22 -3.52
C GLN A 378 -17.00 50.03 -2.81
#